data_bb8f3482c98a73966b0e86a523f5780f
#
_entry.id   bb8f3482c98a73966b0e86a523f5780f
#
_cell.length_a   1.000
_cell.length_b   1.000
_cell.length_c   1.000
_cell.angle_alpha   90.00
_cell.angle_beta   90.00
_cell.angle_gamma   90.00
#
_symmetry.space_group_name_H-M   'P 1'
#
loop_
_entity.id
_entity.type
_entity.pdbx_description
1 polymer ?
#
loop_
_entity_poly.entity_id
_entity_poly.type
_entity_poly.pdbx_seq_one_letter_code
_entity_poly.pdbx_strand_id
1 'polypeptide(L)'
;MVYIILDLEWNSVYGVKIRGFINEIIEIGAVMLDGEFREVSSFSVLVKSQIGKRLQAHVKEMTNLSKKDLEGGYPYAEAIAMFRGWLGQREHVVLSWGDGDIRVLMANARYHTSTRALSYIQNYVDLQDYFRHRMHTSRSQQIGLAAAGELLGFDCSNYALHRALDDSRFAAQCLAAIYDPGDFPAFVRPCDAAFYAQLEYKPRVISDINSPLVDKRQLYYICRGCGRPARQTTDWRFASRGFQAEFECRHCGARAKAMVTFKKMYNTVEIKRSAKELPPAAPEATHATQEEQKA
;
A
#
# COMPACT_ATOMS: atom_id res chain seq x y z
N MET A 1 -8.18 26.36 -8.20
CA MET A 1 -7.49 25.06 -7.94
C MET A 1 -7.89 24.11 -9.06
N VAL A 2 -6.94 23.34 -9.61
CA VAL A 2 -7.21 22.30 -10.60
C VAL A 2 -6.83 20.94 -10.03
N TYR A 3 -7.45 19.88 -10.55
CA TYR A 3 -7.15 18.50 -10.15
C TYR A 3 -6.34 17.84 -11.26
N ILE A 4 -5.24 17.18 -10.90
CA ILE A 4 -4.37 16.45 -11.82
C ILE A 4 -4.47 14.98 -11.49
N ILE A 5 -5.11 14.20 -12.34
CA ILE A 5 -5.12 12.76 -12.17
C ILE A 5 -3.91 12.21 -12.92
N LEU A 6 -3.04 11.54 -12.19
CA LEU A 6 -1.76 11.01 -12.67
C LEU A 6 -1.78 9.49 -12.60
N ASP A 7 -1.31 8.87 -13.65
CA ASP A 7 -0.97 7.46 -13.69
C ASP A 7 0.38 7.26 -14.38
N LEU A 8 1.09 6.22 -13.99
CA LEU A 8 2.40 5.87 -14.52
C LEU A 8 2.43 4.41 -14.94
N GLU A 9 3.07 4.13 -16.06
CA GLU A 9 3.52 2.78 -16.36
C GLU A 9 5.00 2.63 -16.03
N TRP A 10 5.37 1.48 -15.49
CA TRP A 10 6.76 1.21 -15.12
C TRP A 10 7.21 -0.22 -15.39
N ASN A 11 8.52 -0.35 -15.56
CA ASN A 11 9.19 -1.62 -15.72
C ASN A 11 10.13 -1.88 -14.51
N SER A 12 9.96 -2.99 -13.81
CA SER A 12 10.80 -3.31 -12.66
C SER A 12 12.16 -3.82 -13.12
N VAL A 13 13.22 -3.09 -12.80
CA VAL A 13 14.59 -3.36 -13.27
C VAL A 13 15.61 -3.29 -12.15
N TYR A 14 16.76 -3.90 -12.33
CA TYR A 14 17.86 -3.80 -11.38
C TYR A 14 18.69 -2.55 -11.66
N GLY A 15 18.68 -1.61 -10.72
CA GLY A 15 19.47 -0.37 -10.78
C GLY A 15 20.87 -0.57 -10.19
N VAL A 16 21.89 -0.51 -11.03
CA VAL A 16 23.28 -0.69 -10.60
C VAL A 16 23.72 0.36 -9.56
N LYS A 17 23.33 1.63 -9.76
CA LYS A 17 23.66 2.73 -8.83
C LYS A 17 23.12 2.53 -7.42
N ILE A 18 21.94 1.92 -7.28
CA ILE A 18 21.29 1.70 -5.98
C ILE A 18 21.49 0.28 -5.46
N ARG A 19 22.11 -0.61 -6.25
CA ARG A 19 22.29 -2.05 -5.94
C ARG A 19 20.98 -2.73 -5.53
N GLY A 20 19.90 -2.44 -6.24
CA GLY A 20 18.56 -2.93 -5.93
C GLY A 20 17.57 -2.77 -7.07
N PHE A 21 16.36 -3.30 -6.89
CA PHE A 21 15.29 -3.12 -7.85
C PHE A 21 14.67 -1.72 -7.75
N ILE A 22 14.31 -1.19 -8.91
CA ILE A 22 13.56 0.06 -9.08
C ILE A 22 12.50 -0.14 -10.17
N ASN A 23 11.34 0.45 -9.98
CA ASN A 23 10.32 0.58 -11.00
C ASN A 23 10.70 1.79 -11.88
N GLU A 24 11.32 1.51 -13.02
CA GLU A 24 11.70 2.53 -14.01
C GLU A 24 10.46 2.99 -14.76
N ILE A 25 10.16 4.29 -14.73
CA ILE A 25 9.03 4.87 -15.43
C ILE A 25 9.24 4.70 -16.94
N ILE A 26 8.22 4.21 -17.64
CA ILE A 26 8.20 4.03 -19.09
C ILE A 26 7.10 4.84 -19.79
N GLU A 27 6.07 5.26 -19.05
CA GLU A 27 5.03 6.17 -19.54
C GLU A 27 4.54 7.06 -18.41
N ILE A 28 4.23 8.32 -18.70
CA ILE A 28 3.57 9.26 -17.81
C ILE A 28 2.29 9.70 -18.49
N GLY A 29 1.14 9.43 -17.89
CA GLY A 29 -0.17 9.89 -18.32
C GLY A 29 -0.81 10.76 -17.24
N ALA A 30 -1.44 11.86 -17.66
CA ALA A 30 -2.17 12.69 -16.71
C ALA A 30 -3.29 13.46 -17.41
N VAL A 31 -4.37 13.72 -16.68
CA VAL A 31 -5.43 14.64 -17.10
C VAL A 31 -5.57 15.77 -16.09
N MET A 32 -5.82 16.96 -16.60
CA MET A 32 -6.11 18.15 -15.81
C MET A 32 -7.60 18.43 -15.87
N LEU A 33 -8.20 18.53 -14.70
CA LEU A 33 -9.62 18.79 -14.53
C LEU A 33 -9.84 20.18 -13.92
N ASP A 34 -10.90 20.85 -14.34
CA ASP A 34 -11.38 22.06 -13.68
C ASP A 34 -12.17 21.76 -12.39
N GLY A 35 -12.77 22.77 -11.78
CA GLY A 35 -13.57 22.65 -10.56
C GLY A 35 -14.86 21.85 -10.72
N GLU A 36 -15.33 21.63 -11.93
CA GLU A 36 -16.49 20.80 -12.28
C GLU A 36 -16.09 19.42 -12.83
N PHE A 37 -14.83 19.01 -12.65
CA PHE A 37 -14.25 17.74 -13.12
C PHE A 37 -14.28 17.54 -14.65
N ARG A 38 -14.32 18.61 -15.44
CA ARG A 38 -14.18 18.53 -16.90
C ARG A 38 -12.71 18.51 -17.29
N GLU A 39 -12.33 17.62 -18.19
CA GLU A 39 -10.97 17.57 -18.74
C GLU A 39 -10.69 18.87 -19.53
N VAL A 40 -9.73 19.66 -19.06
CA VAL A 40 -9.29 20.89 -19.70
C VAL A 40 -7.98 20.74 -20.45
N SER A 41 -7.21 19.73 -20.11
CA SER A 41 -5.93 19.39 -20.78
C SER A 41 -5.51 17.97 -20.40
N SER A 42 -4.73 17.35 -21.29
CA SER A 42 -4.10 16.05 -21.00
C SER A 42 -2.62 16.05 -21.35
N PHE A 43 -1.90 15.13 -20.74
CA PHE A 43 -0.48 14.90 -20.93
C PHE A 43 -0.22 13.42 -21.10
N SER A 44 0.58 13.05 -22.10
CA SER A 44 1.06 11.68 -22.29
C SER A 44 2.45 11.72 -22.90
N VAL A 45 3.38 10.98 -22.30
CA VAL A 45 4.74 10.87 -22.81
C VAL A 45 5.33 9.51 -22.53
N LEU A 46 5.98 8.90 -23.52
CA LEU A 46 6.79 7.72 -23.33
C LEU A 46 8.18 8.12 -22.81
N VAL A 47 8.64 7.38 -21.81
CA VAL A 47 9.96 7.58 -21.20
C VAL A 47 10.90 6.49 -21.68
N LYS A 48 12.03 6.90 -22.24
CA LYS A 48 13.08 6.00 -22.70
C LYS A 48 13.72 5.26 -21.54
N SER A 49 13.74 3.92 -21.61
CA SER A 49 14.45 3.12 -20.61
C SER A 49 15.94 3.46 -20.58
N GLN A 50 16.42 3.91 -19.45
CA GLN A 50 17.82 4.30 -19.19
C GLN A 50 18.50 3.42 -18.13
N ILE A 51 17.72 2.67 -17.37
CA ILE A 51 18.18 1.79 -16.29
C ILE A 51 18.15 0.34 -16.74
N GLY A 52 17.00 -0.09 -17.22
CA GLY A 52 16.78 -1.46 -17.69
C GLY A 52 17.12 -1.65 -19.17
N LYS A 53 17.68 -2.82 -19.52
CA LYS A 53 17.96 -3.19 -20.92
C LYS A 53 16.81 -3.94 -21.58
N ARG A 54 15.88 -4.49 -20.78
CA ARG A 54 14.78 -5.34 -21.25
C ARG A 54 13.47 -4.91 -20.63
N LEU A 55 12.44 -4.83 -21.45
CA LEU A 55 11.05 -4.72 -20.98
C LEU A 55 10.58 -6.10 -20.54
N GLN A 56 10.04 -6.20 -19.34
CA GLN A 56 9.52 -7.47 -18.80
C GLN A 56 8.31 -7.93 -19.60
N ALA A 57 8.15 -9.25 -19.77
CA ALA A 57 7.11 -9.82 -20.62
C ALA A 57 5.69 -9.39 -20.18
N HIS A 58 5.42 -9.44 -18.87
CA HIS A 58 4.11 -9.03 -18.35
C HIS A 58 3.83 -7.54 -18.57
N VAL A 59 4.84 -6.65 -18.45
CA VAL A 59 4.67 -5.22 -18.70
C VAL A 59 4.35 -4.98 -20.18
N LYS A 60 5.08 -5.67 -21.09
CA LYS A 60 4.79 -5.61 -22.52
C LYS A 60 3.37 -6.08 -22.85
N GLU A 61 2.92 -7.16 -22.21
CA GLU A 61 1.59 -7.73 -22.41
C GLU A 61 0.49 -6.79 -21.90
N MET A 62 0.68 -6.20 -20.73
CA MET A 62 -0.27 -5.29 -20.11
C MET A 62 -0.37 -3.96 -20.86
N THR A 63 0.76 -3.30 -21.10
CA THR A 63 0.79 -1.95 -21.69
C THR A 63 0.74 -1.94 -23.22
N ASN A 64 0.93 -3.10 -23.86
CA ASN A 64 1.13 -3.26 -25.29
C ASN A 64 2.29 -2.40 -25.86
N LEU A 65 3.24 -1.99 -24.99
CA LEU A 65 4.44 -1.26 -25.39
C LEU A 65 5.54 -2.21 -25.82
N SER A 66 6.27 -1.83 -26.86
CA SER A 66 7.46 -2.53 -27.31
C SER A 66 8.74 -1.78 -26.90
N LYS A 67 9.87 -2.47 -26.97
CA LYS A 67 11.16 -1.82 -26.78
C LYS A 67 11.40 -0.69 -27.80
N LYS A 68 10.91 -0.85 -29.04
CA LYS A 68 11.03 0.16 -30.11
C LYS A 68 10.26 1.44 -29.75
N ASP A 69 9.08 1.30 -29.15
CA ASP A 69 8.29 2.45 -28.71
C ASP A 69 9.04 3.23 -27.63
N LEU A 70 9.64 2.54 -26.66
CA LEU A 70 10.43 3.17 -25.59
C LEU A 70 11.75 3.77 -26.09
N GLU A 71 12.36 3.22 -27.16
CA GLU A 71 13.53 3.83 -27.81
C GLU A 71 13.20 5.20 -28.42
N GLY A 72 11.96 5.38 -28.90
CA GLY A 72 11.42 6.65 -29.40
C GLY A 72 10.98 7.63 -28.30
N GLY A 73 10.93 7.19 -27.04
CA GLY A 73 10.55 8.01 -25.90
C GLY A 73 11.62 9.04 -25.49
N TYR A 74 11.26 9.95 -24.59
CA TYR A 74 12.16 10.97 -24.07
C TYR A 74 13.00 10.45 -22.91
N PRO A 75 14.25 10.90 -22.73
CA PRO A 75 14.99 10.67 -21.50
C PRO A 75 14.20 11.17 -20.29
N TYR A 76 14.36 10.49 -19.13
CA TYR A 76 13.62 10.83 -17.90
C TYR A 76 13.63 12.34 -17.56
N ALA A 77 14.81 12.97 -17.64
CA ALA A 77 14.95 14.40 -17.31
C ALA A 77 14.10 15.31 -18.24
N GLU A 78 14.04 14.98 -19.52
CA GLU A 78 13.24 15.72 -20.50
C GLU A 78 11.74 15.46 -20.30
N ALA A 79 11.34 14.20 -20.12
CA ALA A 79 9.94 13.85 -19.86
C ALA A 79 9.39 14.55 -18.60
N ILE A 80 10.18 14.59 -17.52
CA ILE A 80 9.81 15.33 -16.30
C ILE A 80 9.80 16.84 -16.52
N ALA A 81 10.72 17.39 -17.30
CA ALA A 81 10.70 18.82 -17.63
C ALA A 81 9.44 19.19 -18.43
N MET A 82 9.03 18.35 -19.39
CA MET A 82 7.77 18.50 -20.14
C MET A 82 6.54 18.43 -19.24
N PHE A 83 6.50 17.43 -18.33
CA PHE A 83 5.42 17.28 -17.36
C PHE A 83 5.29 18.49 -16.44
N ARG A 84 6.42 18.97 -15.90
CA ARG A 84 6.47 20.20 -15.07
C ARG A 84 6.01 21.43 -15.83
N GLY A 85 6.42 21.57 -17.10
CA GLY A 85 5.97 22.66 -17.98
C GLY A 85 4.45 22.62 -18.20
N TRP A 86 3.89 21.42 -18.40
CA TRP A 86 2.45 21.23 -18.56
C TRP A 86 1.66 21.53 -17.27
N LEU A 87 2.16 21.12 -16.09
CA LEU A 87 1.57 21.48 -14.80
C LEU A 87 1.51 23.00 -14.61
N GLY A 88 2.56 23.70 -15.01
CA GLY A 88 2.69 25.16 -14.84
C GLY A 88 2.81 25.56 -13.36
N GLN A 89 2.49 26.86 -13.11
CA GLN A 89 2.58 27.47 -11.76
C GLN A 89 1.24 27.56 -11.04
N ARG A 90 0.19 26.97 -11.59
CA ARG A 90 -1.17 27.05 -11.03
C ARG A 90 -1.28 26.21 -9.75
N GLU A 91 -2.17 26.65 -8.85
CA GLU A 91 -2.51 25.85 -7.67
C GLU A 91 -3.20 24.56 -8.10
N HIS A 92 -2.66 23.41 -7.67
CA HIS A 92 -3.16 22.10 -8.06
C HIS A 92 -3.06 21.05 -6.96
N VAL A 93 -3.89 20.03 -7.10
CA VAL A 93 -3.82 18.79 -6.32
C VAL A 93 -3.55 17.65 -7.30
N VAL A 94 -2.51 16.86 -7.06
CA VAL A 94 -2.23 15.63 -7.81
C VAL A 94 -2.92 14.47 -7.12
N LEU A 95 -3.60 13.64 -7.88
CA LEU A 95 -4.24 12.40 -7.41
C LEU A 95 -3.72 11.23 -8.22
N SER A 96 -3.53 10.09 -7.57
CA SER A 96 -3.28 8.81 -8.24
C SER A 96 -4.05 7.69 -7.57
N TRP A 97 -4.21 6.56 -8.26
CA TRP A 97 -4.92 5.40 -7.72
C TRP A 97 -4.03 4.61 -6.75
N GLY A 98 -4.03 5.02 -5.48
CA GLY A 98 -3.08 4.58 -4.46
C GLY A 98 -1.80 5.41 -4.45
N ASP A 99 -0.87 5.09 -3.54
CA ASP A 99 0.39 5.82 -3.38
C ASP A 99 1.55 5.26 -4.25
N GLY A 100 1.24 4.31 -5.15
CA GLY A 100 2.23 3.66 -6.02
C GLY A 100 2.97 4.64 -6.92
N ASP A 101 2.22 5.45 -7.66
CA ASP A 101 2.75 6.40 -8.65
C ASP A 101 3.66 7.46 -8.03
N ILE A 102 3.21 8.08 -6.94
CA ILE A 102 4.03 9.09 -6.24
C ILE A 102 5.33 8.49 -5.69
N ARG A 103 5.32 7.24 -5.21
CA ARG A 103 6.52 6.51 -4.79
C ARG A 103 7.45 6.20 -5.95
N VAL A 104 6.90 5.80 -7.09
CA VAL A 104 7.66 5.54 -8.33
C VAL A 104 8.30 6.82 -8.84
N LEU A 105 7.57 7.95 -8.88
CA LEU A 105 8.13 9.26 -9.20
C LEU A 105 9.30 9.63 -8.28
N MET A 106 9.12 9.50 -6.96
CA MET A 106 10.18 9.77 -5.98
C MET A 106 11.43 8.90 -6.21
N ALA A 107 11.23 7.60 -6.45
CA ALA A 107 12.33 6.67 -6.67
C ALA A 107 13.12 7.03 -7.93
N ASN A 108 12.44 7.38 -9.02
CA ASN A 108 13.08 7.80 -10.27
C ASN A 108 13.76 9.17 -10.12
N ALA A 109 13.13 10.15 -9.46
CA ALA A 109 13.75 11.43 -9.17
C ALA A 109 15.06 11.25 -8.37
N ARG A 110 15.02 10.41 -7.33
CA ARG A 110 16.23 10.09 -6.55
C ARG A 110 17.32 9.41 -7.37
N TYR A 111 16.94 8.50 -8.28
CA TYR A 111 17.89 7.77 -9.13
C TYR A 111 18.60 8.69 -10.14
N HIS A 112 17.83 9.56 -10.81
CA HIS A 112 18.32 10.40 -11.89
C HIS A 112 18.91 11.74 -11.41
N THR A 113 18.33 12.35 -10.36
CA THR A 113 18.68 13.71 -9.93
C THR A 113 19.16 13.82 -8.48
N SER A 114 19.19 12.72 -7.73
CA SER A 114 19.46 12.67 -6.28
C SER A 114 18.47 13.48 -5.43
N THR A 115 17.37 13.95 -6.00
CA THR A 115 16.33 14.72 -5.31
C THR A 115 15.36 13.77 -4.60
N ARG A 116 14.93 14.13 -3.39
CA ARG A 116 13.97 13.34 -2.61
C ARG A 116 12.54 13.89 -2.68
N ALA A 117 12.41 15.18 -2.86
CA ALA A 117 11.13 15.86 -2.93
C ALA A 117 10.77 16.25 -4.37
N LEU A 118 9.50 16.14 -4.72
CA LEU A 118 8.96 16.55 -6.00
C LEU A 118 8.38 17.96 -5.87
N SER A 119 9.25 18.97 -5.91
CA SER A 119 8.91 20.38 -5.63
C SER A 119 7.83 20.96 -6.56
N TYR A 120 7.50 20.27 -7.64
CA TYR A 120 6.47 20.66 -8.58
C TYR A 120 5.09 20.05 -8.26
N ILE A 121 4.98 19.20 -7.24
CA ILE A 121 3.71 18.68 -6.71
C ILE A 121 3.46 19.39 -5.37
N GLN A 122 2.38 20.17 -5.31
CA GLN A 122 2.05 20.99 -4.15
C GLN A 122 1.22 20.21 -3.12
N ASN A 123 0.18 19.55 -3.59
CA ASN A 123 -0.75 18.77 -2.78
C ASN A 123 -1.01 17.42 -3.47
N TYR A 124 -1.30 16.41 -2.66
CA TYR A 124 -1.54 15.05 -3.11
C TYR A 124 -2.75 14.43 -2.42
N VAL A 125 -3.49 13.61 -3.16
CA VAL A 125 -4.55 12.74 -2.64
C VAL A 125 -4.32 11.31 -3.14
N ASP A 126 -4.35 10.34 -2.22
CA ASP A 126 -4.51 8.93 -2.53
C ASP A 126 -5.99 8.69 -2.88
N LEU A 127 -6.29 8.62 -4.19
CA LEU A 127 -7.66 8.46 -4.68
C LEU A 127 -8.26 7.10 -4.30
N GLN A 128 -7.45 6.05 -4.19
CA GLN A 128 -7.92 4.74 -3.74
C GLN A 128 -8.32 4.78 -2.26
N ASP A 129 -7.61 5.55 -1.40
CA ASP A 129 -7.98 5.72 0.01
C ASP A 129 -9.26 6.54 0.14
N TYR A 130 -9.39 7.61 -0.66
CA TYR A 130 -10.61 8.41 -0.73
C TYR A 130 -11.81 7.56 -1.22
N PHE A 131 -11.62 6.78 -2.29
CA PHE A 131 -12.64 5.86 -2.80
C PHE A 131 -13.12 4.88 -1.72
N ARG A 132 -12.19 4.26 -0.99
CA ARG A 132 -12.54 3.35 0.11
C ARG A 132 -13.38 4.03 1.20
N HIS A 133 -13.05 5.27 1.53
CA HIS A 133 -13.83 6.06 2.48
C HIS A 133 -15.26 6.27 1.97
N ARG A 134 -15.42 6.72 0.75
CA ARG A 134 -16.74 7.01 0.14
C ARG A 134 -17.59 5.76 -0.03
N MET A 135 -16.99 4.65 -0.38
CA MET A 135 -17.68 3.36 -0.58
C MET A 135 -17.81 2.53 0.70
N HIS A 136 -17.36 3.06 1.85
CA HIS A 136 -17.37 2.36 3.15
C HIS A 136 -16.75 0.97 3.12
N THR A 137 -15.72 0.76 2.30
CA THR A 137 -15.04 -0.52 2.16
C THR A 137 -13.90 -0.68 3.18
N SER A 138 -13.52 -1.93 3.47
CA SER A 138 -12.45 -2.21 4.43
C SER A 138 -11.09 -1.69 3.96
N ARG A 139 -10.31 -1.10 4.86
CA ARG A 139 -8.92 -0.71 4.59
C ARG A 139 -7.99 -1.89 4.24
N SER A 140 -8.37 -3.11 4.54
CA SER A 140 -7.61 -4.31 4.18
C SER A 140 -7.81 -4.77 2.74
N GLN A 141 -8.83 -4.27 2.04
CA GLN A 141 -9.10 -4.56 0.63
C GLN A 141 -8.43 -3.48 -0.24
N GLN A 142 -7.46 -3.89 -1.04
CA GLN A 142 -6.98 -3.07 -2.16
C GLN A 142 -7.93 -3.28 -3.34
N ILE A 143 -8.70 -2.24 -3.67
CA ILE A 143 -9.62 -2.26 -4.82
C ILE A 143 -8.86 -1.68 -6.01
N GLY A 144 -8.62 -2.49 -7.04
CA GLY A 144 -8.01 -2.02 -8.29
C GLY A 144 -8.93 -1.03 -9.01
N LEU A 145 -8.36 -0.22 -9.90
CA LEU A 145 -9.09 0.84 -10.61
C LEU A 145 -10.26 0.27 -11.44
N ALA A 146 -10.06 -0.84 -12.16
CA ALA A 146 -11.13 -1.51 -12.90
C ALA A 146 -12.27 -1.97 -12.00
N ALA A 147 -11.95 -2.65 -10.88
CA ALA A 147 -12.95 -3.11 -9.92
C ALA A 147 -13.72 -1.94 -9.26
N ALA A 148 -13.06 -0.80 -9.07
CA ALA A 148 -13.72 0.41 -8.58
C ALA A 148 -14.73 0.96 -9.59
N GLY A 149 -14.36 0.97 -10.88
CA GLY A 149 -15.29 1.36 -11.94
C GLY A 149 -16.51 0.43 -12.03
N GLU A 150 -16.30 -0.88 -11.92
CA GLU A 150 -17.39 -1.86 -11.88
C GLU A 150 -18.34 -1.60 -10.69
N LEU A 151 -17.79 -1.29 -9.51
CA LEU A 151 -18.59 -0.93 -8.33
C LEU A 151 -19.41 0.35 -8.53
N LEU A 152 -18.94 1.28 -9.37
CA LEU A 152 -19.67 2.49 -9.76
C LEU A 152 -20.61 2.29 -10.95
N GLY A 153 -20.65 1.08 -11.53
CA GLY A 153 -21.51 0.74 -12.67
C GLY A 153 -20.94 1.22 -14.02
N PHE A 154 -19.64 1.49 -14.10
CA PHE A 154 -19.00 1.88 -15.36
C PHE A 154 -18.68 0.67 -16.23
N ASP A 155 -18.85 0.84 -17.55
CA ASP A 155 -18.41 -0.15 -18.52
C ASP A 155 -16.89 0.02 -18.78
N CYS A 156 -16.11 -0.90 -18.22
CA CYS A 156 -14.65 -0.89 -18.37
C CYS A 156 -14.18 -1.34 -19.76
N SER A 157 -15.05 -1.92 -20.61
CA SER A 157 -14.69 -2.45 -21.94
C SER A 157 -14.27 -1.36 -22.94
N ASN A 158 -14.67 -0.12 -22.70
CA ASN A 158 -14.36 1.03 -23.55
C ASN A 158 -13.00 1.68 -23.27
N TYR A 159 -12.27 1.19 -22.25
CA TYR A 159 -10.97 1.73 -21.86
C TYR A 159 -9.87 0.75 -22.24
N ALA A 160 -8.83 1.24 -22.91
CA ALA A 160 -7.58 0.53 -23.09
C ALA A 160 -6.79 0.59 -21.76
N LEU A 161 -7.32 -0.05 -20.70
CA LEU A 161 -6.66 -0.13 -19.40
C LEU A 161 -5.22 -0.60 -19.58
N HIS A 162 -4.32 -0.09 -18.72
CA HIS A 162 -2.86 -0.23 -18.81
C HIS A 162 -2.18 0.67 -19.84
N ARG A 163 -2.78 1.83 -20.10
CA ARG A 163 -2.11 2.97 -20.69
C ARG A 163 -2.32 4.17 -19.78
N ALA A 164 -1.23 4.77 -19.33
CA ALA A 164 -1.23 5.75 -18.25
C ALA A 164 -2.24 6.92 -18.46
N LEU A 165 -2.43 7.39 -19.70
CA LEU A 165 -3.42 8.43 -19.96
C LEU A 165 -4.86 7.93 -19.84
N ASP A 166 -5.15 6.72 -20.33
CA ASP A 166 -6.51 6.16 -20.28
C ASP A 166 -6.89 5.79 -18.85
N ASP A 167 -5.94 5.25 -18.05
CA ASP A 167 -6.13 4.98 -16.64
C ASP A 167 -6.35 6.27 -15.84
N SER A 168 -5.62 7.34 -16.16
CA SER A 168 -5.87 8.69 -15.60
C SER A 168 -7.27 9.21 -15.89
N ARG A 169 -7.77 9.02 -17.12
CA ARG A 169 -9.14 9.42 -17.50
C ARG A 169 -10.19 8.61 -16.79
N PHE A 170 -9.95 7.30 -16.65
CA PHE A 170 -10.87 6.42 -15.94
C PHE A 170 -10.90 6.73 -14.44
N ALA A 171 -9.74 7.00 -13.83
CA ALA A 171 -9.65 7.45 -12.45
C ALA A 171 -10.33 8.82 -12.23
N ALA A 172 -10.28 9.72 -13.22
CA ALA A 172 -11.00 11.00 -13.19
C ALA A 172 -12.52 10.81 -13.15
N GLN A 173 -13.07 9.84 -13.90
CA GLN A 173 -14.50 9.52 -13.84
C GLN A 173 -14.88 8.93 -12.49
N CYS A 174 -14.04 8.04 -11.94
CA CYS A 174 -14.25 7.53 -10.58
C CYS A 174 -14.29 8.67 -9.55
N LEU A 175 -13.34 9.63 -9.63
CA LEU A 175 -13.33 10.80 -8.75
C LEU A 175 -14.62 11.61 -8.89
N ALA A 176 -15.04 11.94 -10.10
CA ALA A 176 -16.24 12.75 -10.34
C ALA A 176 -17.51 12.10 -9.76
N ALA A 177 -17.60 10.75 -9.82
CA ALA A 177 -18.75 10.01 -9.29
C ALA A 177 -18.82 9.97 -7.76
N ILE A 178 -17.68 10.04 -7.07
CA ILE A 178 -17.62 9.88 -5.61
C ILE A 178 -17.34 11.19 -4.86
N TYR A 179 -17.05 12.26 -5.57
CA TYR A 179 -16.62 13.52 -4.96
C TYR A 179 -17.67 14.11 -4.02
N ASP A 180 -17.21 14.51 -2.86
CA ASP A 180 -17.99 15.22 -1.87
C ASP A 180 -17.16 16.38 -1.29
N PRO A 181 -17.58 17.63 -1.47
CA PRO A 181 -16.83 18.79 -1.00
C PRO A 181 -16.67 18.87 0.53
N GLY A 182 -17.52 18.18 1.30
CA GLY A 182 -17.41 18.11 2.76
C GLY A 182 -16.32 17.17 3.23
N ASP A 183 -16.09 16.06 2.52
CA ASP A 183 -15.12 15.01 2.90
C ASP A 183 -13.75 15.18 2.23
N PHE A 184 -13.74 15.57 0.96
CA PHE A 184 -12.53 15.59 0.14
C PHE A 184 -11.35 16.39 0.71
N PRO A 185 -11.56 17.59 1.32
CA PRO A 185 -10.47 18.38 1.89
C PRO A 185 -9.64 17.64 2.96
N ALA A 186 -10.27 16.70 3.69
CA ALA A 186 -9.57 15.91 4.71
C ALA A 186 -8.56 14.93 4.14
N PHE A 187 -8.63 14.63 2.85
CA PHE A 187 -7.71 13.74 2.13
C PHE A 187 -6.59 14.48 1.41
N VAL A 188 -6.70 15.80 1.26
CA VAL A 188 -5.67 16.63 0.62
C VAL A 188 -4.49 16.78 1.56
N ARG A 189 -3.32 16.36 1.12
CA ARG A 189 -2.09 16.39 1.90
C ARG A 189 -1.07 17.29 1.23
N PRO A 190 -0.53 18.29 1.93
CA PRO A 190 0.58 19.08 1.41
C PRO A 190 1.83 18.20 1.20
N CYS A 191 2.48 18.35 0.06
CA CYS A 191 3.69 17.60 -0.29
C CYS A 191 4.94 18.23 0.33
N ASP A 192 4.95 18.33 1.66
CA ASP A 192 6.05 18.84 2.46
C ASP A 192 7.09 17.76 2.83
N ALA A 193 8.09 18.12 3.60
CA ALA A 193 9.13 17.20 4.06
C ALA A 193 8.56 16.03 4.89
N ALA A 194 7.52 16.26 5.68
CA ALA A 194 6.88 15.23 6.50
C ALA A 194 6.11 14.22 5.63
N PHE A 195 5.44 14.70 4.58
CA PHE A 195 4.77 13.85 3.60
C PHE A 195 5.77 12.87 2.94
N TYR A 196 6.89 13.38 2.41
CA TYR A 196 7.90 12.52 1.76
C TYR A 196 8.58 11.58 2.76
N ALA A 197 8.88 12.05 3.97
CA ALA A 197 9.44 11.20 5.02
C ALA A 197 8.49 10.05 5.40
N GLN A 198 7.18 10.29 5.43
CA GLN A 198 6.17 9.26 5.67
C GLN A 198 6.10 8.25 4.53
N LEU A 199 6.16 8.68 3.26
CA LEU A 199 6.19 7.79 2.11
C LEU A 199 7.47 6.92 2.09
N GLU A 200 8.63 7.47 2.46
CA GLU A 200 9.89 6.71 2.54
C GLU A 200 9.97 5.78 3.76
N TYR A 201 9.13 5.99 4.77
CA TYR A 201 9.20 5.22 6.00
C TYR A 201 8.88 3.75 5.77
N LYS A 202 9.80 2.88 6.20
CA LYS A 202 9.61 1.42 6.15
C LYS A 202 9.10 0.91 7.50
N PRO A 203 7.84 0.48 7.59
CA PRO A 203 7.30 -0.09 8.81
C PRO A 203 8.08 -1.32 9.25
N ARG A 204 8.35 -1.43 10.56
CA ARG A 204 9.11 -2.53 11.15
C ARG A 204 8.35 -3.21 12.28
N VAL A 205 8.47 -4.51 12.37
CA VAL A 205 7.93 -5.28 13.50
C VAL A 205 8.84 -5.08 14.72
N ILE A 206 8.22 -4.88 15.88
CA ILE A 206 8.91 -4.74 17.17
C ILE A 206 9.12 -6.13 17.73
N SER A 207 10.38 -6.50 17.98
CA SER A 207 10.78 -7.83 18.47
C SER A 207 11.15 -7.88 19.95
N ASP A 208 11.37 -6.72 20.56
CA ASP A 208 11.63 -6.61 21.99
C ASP A 208 10.33 -6.32 22.76
N ILE A 209 9.91 -7.24 23.63
CA ILE A 209 8.69 -7.12 24.43
C ILE A 209 8.78 -6.00 25.48
N ASN A 210 10.00 -5.58 25.84
CA ASN A 210 10.24 -4.49 26.77
C ASN A 210 10.37 -3.12 26.10
N SER A 211 10.24 -3.07 24.76
CA SER A 211 10.20 -1.81 24.05
C SER A 211 9.06 -0.91 24.57
N PRO A 212 9.28 0.40 24.80
CA PRO A 212 8.23 1.34 25.22
C PRO A 212 7.08 1.46 24.21
N LEU A 213 7.28 0.95 22.98
CA LEU A 213 6.27 0.90 21.93
C LEU A 213 5.35 -0.33 22.03
N VAL A 214 5.62 -1.25 22.96
CA VAL A 214 4.78 -2.43 23.21
C VAL A 214 3.84 -2.15 24.36
N ASP A 215 2.56 -1.93 24.06
CA ASP A 215 1.54 -1.86 25.10
C ASP A 215 1.22 -3.26 25.59
N LYS A 216 1.78 -3.62 26.77
CA LYS A 216 1.62 -4.95 27.39
C LYS A 216 0.16 -5.29 27.69
N ARG A 217 -0.74 -4.30 27.84
CA ARG A 217 -2.20 -4.53 28.03
C ARG A 217 -2.84 -5.18 26.80
N GLN A 218 -2.18 -5.14 25.66
CA GLN A 218 -2.61 -5.76 24.42
C GLN A 218 -2.18 -7.24 24.28
N LEU A 219 -1.38 -7.74 25.22
CA LEU A 219 -0.88 -9.12 25.26
C LEU A 219 -1.87 -10.02 26.01
N TYR A 220 -2.98 -10.36 25.36
CA TYR A 220 -4.03 -11.22 25.88
C TYR A 220 -4.69 -12.04 24.76
N TYR A 221 -5.49 -13.01 25.14
CA TYR A 221 -6.32 -13.79 24.24
C TYR A 221 -7.73 -13.95 24.76
N ILE A 222 -8.71 -13.69 23.90
CA ILE A 222 -10.13 -13.97 24.13
C ILE A 222 -10.46 -15.26 23.41
N CYS A 223 -10.99 -16.23 24.15
CA CYS A 223 -11.36 -17.54 23.60
C CYS A 223 -12.41 -17.39 22.49
N ARG A 224 -12.11 -17.90 21.30
CA ARG A 224 -13.03 -17.86 20.16
C ARG A 224 -14.28 -18.70 20.34
N GLY A 225 -14.19 -19.77 21.15
CA GLY A 225 -15.33 -20.69 21.38
C GLY A 225 -16.39 -20.11 22.33
N CYS A 226 -16.00 -19.32 23.35
CA CYS A 226 -16.94 -18.84 24.36
C CYS A 226 -16.89 -17.34 24.66
N GLY A 227 -16.03 -16.58 23.95
CA GLY A 227 -15.90 -15.12 24.11
C GLY A 227 -15.26 -14.64 25.44
N ARG A 228 -14.78 -15.55 26.31
CA ARG A 228 -14.21 -15.19 27.61
C ARG A 228 -12.69 -15.07 27.56
N PRO A 229 -12.06 -14.27 28.44
CA PRO A 229 -10.60 -14.22 28.58
C PRO A 229 -10.04 -15.60 28.91
N ALA A 230 -9.01 -16.03 28.20
CA ALA A 230 -8.31 -17.29 28.47
C ALA A 230 -7.09 -17.05 29.35
N ARG A 231 -6.71 -18.08 30.14
CA ARG A 231 -5.51 -18.07 30.98
C ARG A 231 -4.29 -18.32 30.11
N GLN A 232 -3.27 -17.50 30.25
CA GLN A 232 -1.96 -17.71 29.64
C GLN A 232 -1.26 -18.90 30.30
N THR A 233 -0.70 -19.83 29.51
CA THR A 233 -0.02 -21.04 29.97
C THR A 233 1.48 -21.03 29.69
N THR A 234 1.95 -20.23 28.76
CA THR A 234 3.38 -20.04 28.47
C THR A 234 3.73 -18.56 28.37
N ASP A 235 5.01 -18.22 28.63
CA ASP A 235 5.49 -16.84 28.43
C ASP A 235 5.42 -16.40 27.00
N TRP A 236 5.25 -15.09 26.81
CA TRP A 236 5.32 -14.47 25.49
C TRP A 236 6.73 -14.53 24.92
N ARG A 237 6.88 -15.12 23.73
CA ARG A 237 8.14 -15.21 23.00
C ARG A 237 7.98 -14.64 21.60
N PHE A 238 9.00 -13.92 21.13
CA PHE A 238 8.99 -13.41 19.76
C PHE A 238 9.32 -14.54 18.77
N ALA A 239 8.38 -14.83 17.87
CA ALA A 239 8.53 -15.82 16.82
C ALA A 239 7.59 -15.49 15.65
N SER A 240 7.98 -15.85 14.42
CA SER A 240 7.16 -15.65 13.20
C SER A 240 6.63 -14.22 13.06
N ARG A 241 7.47 -13.24 13.36
CA ARG A 241 7.18 -11.79 13.27
C ARG A 241 6.11 -11.27 14.24
N GLY A 242 5.93 -11.95 15.41
CA GLY A 242 5.03 -11.48 16.46
C GLY A 242 5.34 -12.16 17.80
N PHE A 243 4.78 -11.63 18.88
CA PHE A 243 4.85 -12.27 20.19
C PHE A 243 3.81 -13.37 20.25
N GLN A 244 4.21 -14.56 20.66
CA GLN A 244 3.37 -15.75 20.74
C GLN A 244 3.36 -16.28 22.17
N ALA A 245 2.18 -16.72 22.63
CA ALA A 245 1.99 -17.45 23.87
C ALA A 245 0.82 -18.43 23.73
N GLU A 246 0.83 -19.49 24.55
CA GLU A 246 -0.29 -20.44 24.61
C GLU A 246 -1.26 -20.05 25.71
N PHE A 247 -2.51 -20.36 25.45
CA PHE A 247 -3.64 -20.05 26.32
C PHE A 247 -4.56 -21.24 26.45
N GLU A 248 -5.18 -21.35 27.61
CA GLU A 248 -6.23 -22.31 27.92
C GLU A 248 -7.45 -21.58 28.48
N CYS A 249 -8.63 -21.87 27.93
CA CYS A 249 -9.87 -21.33 28.43
C CYS A 249 -10.38 -22.13 29.62
N ARG A 250 -10.42 -21.55 30.80
CA ARG A 250 -10.95 -22.20 32.02
C ARG A 250 -12.43 -22.55 31.96
N HIS A 251 -13.20 -21.93 30.99
CA HIS A 251 -14.63 -22.14 30.88
C HIS A 251 -14.97 -23.29 29.96
N CYS A 252 -14.31 -23.43 28.80
CA CYS A 252 -14.64 -24.45 27.79
C CYS A 252 -13.47 -25.40 27.48
N GLY A 253 -12.33 -25.29 28.16
CA GLY A 253 -11.17 -26.15 27.95
C GLY A 253 -10.41 -25.89 26.63
N ALA A 254 -10.88 -24.99 25.79
CA ALA A 254 -10.24 -24.73 24.50
C ALA A 254 -8.82 -24.19 24.70
N ARG A 255 -7.87 -24.72 23.90
CA ARG A 255 -6.48 -24.28 23.89
C ARG A 255 -6.16 -23.57 22.60
N ALA A 256 -5.36 -22.51 22.68
CA ALA A 256 -4.94 -21.77 21.50
C ALA A 256 -3.52 -21.21 21.68
N LYS A 257 -2.81 -21.08 20.54
CA LYS A 257 -1.59 -20.29 20.44
C LYS A 257 -1.95 -18.94 19.86
N ALA A 258 -1.92 -17.91 20.69
CA ALA A 258 -2.17 -16.53 20.27
C ALA A 258 -0.88 -15.87 19.78
N MET A 259 -1.01 -14.97 18.80
CA MET A 259 0.07 -14.14 18.32
C MET A 259 -0.39 -12.68 18.27
N VAL A 260 0.41 -11.79 18.84
CA VAL A 260 0.22 -10.35 18.79
C VAL A 260 1.44 -9.72 18.10
N THR A 261 1.19 -9.01 17.01
CA THR A 261 2.24 -8.29 16.28
C THR A 261 2.10 -6.80 16.53
N PHE A 262 3.19 -6.17 16.96
CA PHE A 262 3.31 -4.72 17.05
C PHE A 262 4.19 -4.25 15.90
N LYS A 263 3.63 -3.41 15.03
CA LYS A 263 4.34 -2.87 13.86
C LYS A 263 4.46 -1.37 13.99
N LYS A 264 5.69 -0.87 14.15
CA LYS A 264 5.97 0.56 14.16
C LYS A 264 5.71 1.13 12.77
N MET A 265 4.73 2.00 12.68
CA MET A 265 4.44 2.86 11.55
C MET A 265 5.10 4.22 11.74
N TYR A 266 4.98 5.16 10.81
CA TYR A 266 5.62 6.48 10.92
C TYR A 266 5.23 7.19 12.23
N ASN A 267 3.94 7.37 12.47
CA ASN A 267 3.42 8.09 13.66
C ASN A 267 2.73 7.20 14.69
N THR A 268 2.49 5.91 14.39
CA THR A 268 1.66 5.03 15.23
C THR A 268 2.29 3.66 15.37
N VAL A 269 1.67 2.82 16.22
CA VAL A 269 1.96 1.38 16.29
C VAL A 269 0.69 0.64 15.88
N GLU A 270 0.77 -0.10 14.79
CA GLU A 270 -0.29 -1.02 14.37
C GLU A 270 -0.21 -2.31 15.18
N ILE A 271 -1.36 -2.77 15.69
CA ILE A 271 -1.45 -4.01 16.48
C ILE A 271 -2.34 -5.00 15.74
N LYS A 272 -1.79 -6.16 15.40
CA LYS A 272 -2.55 -7.27 14.80
C LYS A 272 -2.56 -8.47 15.74
N ARG A 273 -3.72 -9.13 15.82
CA ARG A 273 -3.91 -10.34 16.62
C ARG A 273 -4.36 -11.49 15.74
N SER A 274 -3.79 -12.65 15.99
CA SER A 274 -4.25 -13.92 15.42
C SER A 274 -4.15 -15.02 16.46
N ALA A 275 -4.85 -16.11 16.26
CA ALA A 275 -4.74 -17.29 17.08
C ALA A 275 -4.95 -18.55 16.25
N LYS A 276 -4.20 -19.59 16.59
CA LYS A 276 -4.37 -20.94 16.06
C LYS A 276 -4.82 -21.84 17.21
N GLU A 277 -5.87 -22.60 16.97
CA GLU A 277 -6.32 -23.61 17.94
C GLU A 277 -5.29 -24.72 18.11
N LEU A 278 -5.15 -25.19 19.32
CA LEU A 278 -4.30 -26.31 19.68
C LEU A 278 -5.17 -27.51 20.07
N PRO A 279 -4.68 -28.74 19.86
CA PRO A 279 -5.40 -29.93 20.31
C PRO A 279 -5.60 -29.88 21.86
N PRO A 280 -6.61 -30.60 22.39
CA PRO A 280 -6.77 -30.76 23.83
C PRO A 280 -5.48 -31.26 24.48
N ALA A 281 -5.24 -30.90 25.74
CA ALA A 281 -4.11 -31.45 26.49
C ALA A 281 -4.25 -32.99 26.54
N ALA A 282 -3.15 -33.69 26.24
CA ALA A 282 -3.13 -35.12 26.50
C ALA A 282 -3.46 -35.35 27.99
N PRO A 283 -4.29 -36.36 28.34
CA PRO A 283 -4.55 -36.68 29.71
C PRO A 283 -3.20 -36.98 30.42
N GLU A 284 -2.97 -36.36 31.56
CA GLU A 284 -1.81 -36.70 32.41
C GLU A 284 -1.85 -38.20 32.67
N ALA A 285 -0.79 -38.91 32.31
CA ALA A 285 -0.62 -40.30 32.67
C ALA A 285 -0.59 -40.38 34.23
N THR A 286 -1.67 -40.85 34.80
CA THR A 286 -1.72 -41.19 36.25
C THR A 286 -0.67 -42.26 36.48
N HIS A 287 0.41 -41.91 37.14
CA HIS A 287 1.34 -42.90 37.74
C HIS A 287 0.54 -43.73 38.73
N ALA A 288 0.05 -44.89 38.30
CA ALA A 288 -0.42 -45.92 39.19
C ALA A 288 0.81 -46.40 40.00
N THR A 289 0.82 -46.06 41.27
CA THR A 289 1.71 -46.68 42.26
C THR A 289 1.38 -48.16 42.33
N GLN A 290 2.27 -49.01 41.81
CA GLN A 290 2.23 -50.44 42.10
C GLN A 290 2.74 -50.61 43.54
N GLU A 291 1.83 -50.80 44.49
CA GLU A 291 2.14 -51.41 45.76
C GLU A 291 2.50 -52.89 45.54
N GLU A 292 3.76 -53.22 45.64
CA GLU A 292 4.20 -54.59 45.78
C GLU A 292 3.69 -55.16 47.10
N GLN A 293 2.70 -56.05 47.00
CA GLN A 293 2.40 -56.99 48.05
C GLN A 293 3.51 -58.08 48.16
N LYS A 294 4.39 -57.98 49.15
CA LYS A 294 5.17 -59.13 49.62
C LYS A 294 4.33 -59.87 50.62
N ALA A 295 4.07 -61.11 50.34
CA ALA A 295 3.81 -62.16 51.26
C ALA A 295 4.67 -63.39 50.91
#